data_e722aedaa2570df091b49ac2deb5a05c
#
_entry.id   e722aedaa2570df091b49ac2deb5a05c
#
_cell.length_a   1.000
_cell.length_b   1.000
_cell.length_c   1.000
_cell.angle_alpha   90.00
_cell.angle_beta   90.00
_cell.angle_gamma   90.00
#
_symmetry.space_group_name_H-M   'P 1'
#
loop_
_entity.id
_entity.type
_entity.pdbx_description
1 polymer ?
#
loop_
_entity_poly.entity_id
_entity_poly.type
_entity_poly.pdbx_seq_one_letter_code
_entity_poly.pdbx_strand_id
1 'polypeptide(L)'
;MDSIERIKMMEEKMNRHQEVTNQLLELLEKFGESFEENYKDLDHYYGSQEYQDDLAAYDQGKVPEDVFCGVLSEDGLWDLFGDNQEILAEFLELSCKLVRRY
;
A
#
# COMPACT_ATOMS: atom_id res chain seq x y z
N MET A 1 -27.17 -26.36 -18.77
CA MET A 1 -26.06 -26.81 -17.92
C MET A 1 -26.64 -27.75 -16.86
N ASP A 2 -26.13 -28.95 -16.78
CA ASP A 2 -26.58 -29.93 -15.78
C ASP A 2 -25.89 -29.64 -14.40
N SER A 3 -26.32 -30.38 -13.39
CA SER A 3 -25.81 -30.21 -12.03
C SER A 3 -24.31 -30.51 -11.94
N ILE A 4 -23.82 -31.53 -12.64
CA ILE A 4 -22.40 -31.88 -12.56
C ILE A 4 -21.53 -30.82 -13.18
N GLU A 5 -21.89 -30.30 -14.33
CA GLU A 5 -21.16 -29.19 -14.98
C GLU A 5 -21.16 -27.93 -14.12
N ARG A 6 -22.29 -27.61 -13.53
CA ARG A 6 -22.43 -26.44 -12.66
C ARG A 6 -21.56 -26.59 -11.41
N ILE A 7 -21.56 -27.76 -10.78
CA ILE A 7 -20.73 -28.06 -9.60
C ILE A 7 -19.26 -27.89 -9.95
N LYS A 8 -18.82 -28.46 -11.06
CA LYS A 8 -17.41 -28.35 -11.50
C LYS A 8 -17.02 -26.90 -11.72
N MET A 9 -17.87 -26.13 -12.36
CA MET A 9 -17.59 -24.72 -12.64
C MET A 9 -17.50 -23.90 -11.34
N MET A 10 -18.42 -24.13 -10.43
CA MET A 10 -18.43 -23.41 -9.13
C MET A 10 -17.24 -23.82 -8.26
N GLU A 11 -16.84 -25.09 -8.29
CA GLU A 11 -15.65 -25.55 -7.60
C GLU A 11 -14.39 -24.83 -8.09
N GLU A 12 -14.24 -24.69 -9.40
CA GLU A 12 -13.11 -23.93 -9.96
C GLU A 12 -13.12 -22.47 -9.51
N LYS A 13 -14.28 -21.84 -9.53
CA LYS A 13 -14.42 -20.44 -9.10
C LYS A 13 -14.09 -20.28 -7.61
N MET A 14 -14.57 -21.19 -6.79
CA MET A 14 -14.27 -21.19 -5.35
C MET A 14 -12.76 -21.31 -5.13
N ASN A 15 -12.10 -22.24 -5.80
CA ASN A 15 -10.67 -22.45 -5.62
C ASN A 15 -9.83 -21.27 -6.09
N ARG A 16 -10.20 -20.66 -7.22
CA ARG A 16 -9.52 -19.44 -7.71
C ARG A 16 -9.66 -18.28 -6.74
N HIS A 17 -10.85 -18.07 -6.25
CA HIS A 17 -11.09 -16.97 -5.32
C HIS A 17 -10.42 -17.21 -3.97
N GLN A 18 -10.39 -18.46 -3.51
CA GLN A 18 -9.68 -18.83 -2.27
C GLN A 18 -8.19 -18.50 -2.38
N GLU A 19 -7.58 -18.76 -3.54
CA GLU A 19 -6.19 -18.42 -3.77
C GLU A 19 -5.94 -16.92 -3.69
N VAL A 20 -6.79 -16.13 -4.34
CA VAL A 20 -6.70 -14.66 -4.27
C VAL A 20 -6.90 -14.17 -2.84
N THR A 21 -7.86 -14.75 -2.13
CA THR A 21 -8.13 -14.42 -0.72
C THR A 21 -6.89 -14.66 0.15
N ASN A 22 -6.24 -15.80 -0.02
CA ASN A 22 -5.04 -16.14 0.75
C ASN A 22 -3.90 -15.18 0.45
N GLN A 23 -3.71 -14.81 -0.81
CA GLN A 23 -2.69 -13.83 -1.21
C GLN A 23 -2.95 -12.46 -0.60
N LEU A 24 -4.21 -12.03 -0.59
CA LEU A 24 -4.57 -10.75 0.00
C LEU A 24 -4.36 -10.75 1.51
N LEU A 25 -4.69 -11.83 2.19
CA LEU A 25 -4.45 -11.95 3.64
C LEU A 25 -2.96 -11.80 3.98
N GLU A 26 -2.08 -12.44 3.20
CA GLU A 26 -0.64 -12.31 3.37
C GLU A 26 -0.17 -10.87 3.15
N LEU A 27 -0.68 -10.23 2.08
CA LEU A 27 -0.32 -8.85 1.76
C LEU A 27 -0.83 -7.87 2.81
N LEU A 28 -2.02 -8.10 3.37
CA LEU A 28 -2.56 -7.27 4.43
C LEU A 28 -1.71 -7.33 5.69
N GLU A 29 -1.22 -8.52 6.04
CA GLU A 29 -0.32 -8.69 7.18
C GLU A 29 0.99 -7.92 6.94
N LYS A 30 1.60 -8.08 5.78
CA LYS A 30 2.82 -7.35 5.40
C LYS A 30 2.59 -5.85 5.38
N PHE A 31 1.47 -5.41 4.83
CA PHE A 31 1.13 -3.99 4.78
C PHE A 31 0.97 -3.41 6.19
N GLY A 32 0.30 -4.13 7.08
CA GLY A 32 0.12 -3.70 8.46
C GLY A 32 1.45 -3.57 9.20
N GLU A 33 2.34 -4.53 9.03
CA GLU A 33 3.69 -4.49 9.61
C GLU A 33 4.50 -3.32 9.06
N SER A 34 4.48 -3.14 7.76
CA SER A 34 5.19 -2.05 7.09
C SER A 34 4.62 -0.68 7.47
N PHE A 35 3.31 -0.59 7.66
CA PHE A 35 2.67 0.62 8.14
C PHE A 35 3.24 1.03 9.50
N GLU A 36 3.35 0.09 10.43
CA GLU A 36 3.88 0.36 11.78
C GLU A 36 5.38 0.65 11.76
N GLU A 37 6.15 -0.08 10.98
CA GLU A 37 7.61 0.02 10.96
C GLU A 37 8.13 1.15 10.09
N ASN A 38 7.45 1.46 8.99
CA ASN A 38 7.99 2.35 7.97
C ASN A 38 7.11 3.58 7.70
N TYR A 39 5.83 3.38 7.45
CA TYR A 39 4.95 4.47 7.02
C TYR A 39 4.82 5.54 8.08
N LYS A 40 4.63 5.17 9.33
CA LYS A 40 4.51 6.12 10.45
C LYS A 40 5.76 6.98 10.59
N ASP A 41 6.93 6.36 10.44
CA ASP A 41 8.20 7.09 10.53
C ASP A 41 8.36 8.08 9.38
N LEU A 42 7.98 7.66 8.17
CA LEU A 42 8.03 8.55 7.00
C LEU A 42 7.06 9.72 7.13
N ASP A 43 5.86 9.46 7.62
CA ASP A 43 4.86 10.50 7.86
C ASP A 43 5.34 11.51 8.89
N HIS A 44 5.90 11.02 9.99
CA HIS A 44 6.48 11.87 11.03
C HIS A 44 7.66 12.68 10.50
N TYR A 45 8.55 12.05 9.75
CA TYR A 45 9.73 12.69 9.15
C TYR A 45 9.33 13.82 8.22
N TYR A 46 8.35 13.58 7.34
CA TYR A 46 7.89 14.56 6.33
C TYR A 46 7.39 15.86 6.97
N GLY A 47 6.79 15.78 8.16
CA GLY A 47 6.30 16.93 8.90
C GLY A 47 7.28 17.51 9.90
N SER A 48 8.54 17.04 9.92
CA SER A 48 9.51 17.40 10.95
C SER A 48 10.47 18.51 10.51
N GLN A 49 11.13 19.13 11.49
CA GLN A 49 12.22 20.07 11.23
C GLN A 49 13.42 19.35 10.59
N GLU A 50 13.65 18.10 10.97
CA GLU A 50 14.74 17.29 10.41
C GLU A 50 14.61 17.15 8.89
N TYR A 51 13.39 16.97 8.38
CA TYR A 51 13.15 16.93 6.95
C TYR A 51 13.57 18.25 6.27
N GLN A 52 13.21 19.38 6.86
CA GLN A 52 13.58 20.70 6.33
C GLN A 52 15.10 20.89 6.34
N ASP A 53 15.75 20.48 7.41
CA ASP A 53 17.21 20.57 7.53
C ASP A 53 17.92 19.67 6.50
N ASP A 54 17.40 18.46 6.30
CA ASP A 54 17.97 17.50 5.35
C ASP A 54 17.76 17.96 3.90
N LEU A 55 16.60 18.54 3.59
CA LEU A 55 16.32 19.10 2.28
C LEU A 55 17.28 20.29 1.98
N ALA A 56 17.50 21.15 2.96
CA ALA A 56 18.44 22.26 2.84
C ALA A 56 19.87 21.77 2.63
N ALA A 57 20.28 20.74 3.35
CA ALA A 57 21.61 20.13 3.18
C ALA A 57 21.78 19.57 1.76
N TYR A 58 20.76 18.91 1.25
CA TYR A 58 20.75 18.37 -0.13
C TYR A 58 20.87 19.51 -1.16
N ASP A 59 20.07 20.55 -1.01
CA ASP A 59 20.06 21.70 -1.93
C ASP A 59 21.38 22.45 -1.93
N GLN A 60 22.09 22.43 -0.80
CA GLN A 60 23.42 23.08 -0.65
C GLN A 60 24.57 22.19 -1.10
N GLY A 61 24.29 21.00 -1.63
CA GLY A 61 25.32 20.08 -2.12
C GLY A 61 26.14 19.42 -1.01
N LYS A 62 25.62 19.37 0.22
CA LYS A 62 26.32 18.79 1.36
C LYS A 62 26.16 17.27 1.48
N VAL A 63 25.25 16.68 0.69
CA VAL A 63 25.03 15.24 0.70
C VAL A 63 25.89 14.59 -0.38
N PRO A 64 26.71 13.59 -0.05
CA PRO A 64 27.54 12.89 -1.04
C PRO A 64 26.68 12.19 -2.11
N GLU A 65 27.24 12.06 -3.33
CA GLU A 65 26.51 11.47 -4.47
C GLU A 65 26.14 10.00 -4.27
N ASP A 66 26.86 9.28 -3.40
CA ASP A 66 26.58 7.87 -3.12
C ASP A 66 25.45 7.65 -2.11
N VAL A 67 24.88 8.73 -1.56
CA VAL A 67 23.72 8.66 -0.68
C VAL A 67 22.46 8.83 -1.50
N PHE A 68 21.59 7.82 -1.45
CA PHE A 68 20.31 7.89 -2.15
C PHE A 68 19.37 8.85 -1.44
N CYS A 69 18.81 9.79 -2.18
CA CYS A 69 17.98 10.87 -1.65
C CYS A 69 16.56 10.88 -2.23
N GLY A 70 16.03 9.70 -2.58
CA GLY A 70 14.66 9.59 -3.07
C GLY A 70 13.65 10.15 -2.10
N VAL A 71 13.91 10.04 -0.80
CA VAL A 71 13.05 10.58 0.27
C VAL A 71 12.98 12.12 0.25
N LEU A 72 13.98 12.77 -0.33
CA LEU A 72 14.06 14.22 -0.47
C LEU A 72 13.62 14.72 -1.84
N SER A 73 13.26 13.81 -2.76
CA SER A 73 12.77 14.21 -4.08
C SER A 73 11.42 14.89 -3.95
N GLU A 74 11.11 15.76 -4.92
CA GLU A 74 9.88 16.56 -4.92
C GLU A 74 8.62 15.71 -4.76
N ASP A 75 8.57 14.56 -5.45
CA ASP A 75 7.37 13.73 -5.52
C ASP A 75 7.43 12.45 -4.69
N GLY A 76 8.61 12.05 -4.20
CA GLY A 76 8.82 10.72 -3.61
C GLY A 76 7.85 10.37 -2.48
N LEU A 77 7.84 11.14 -1.41
CA LEU A 77 6.94 10.91 -0.28
C LEU A 77 5.50 11.29 -0.61
N TRP A 78 5.31 12.36 -1.37
CA TRP A 78 3.98 12.79 -1.78
C TRP A 78 3.23 11.69 -2.54
N ASP A 79 3.89 11.08 -3.52
CA ASP A 79 3.32 10.00 -4.32
C ASP A 79 3.04 8.77 -3.46
N LEU A 80 3.96 8.43 -2.55
CA LEU A 80 3.77 7.30 -1.65
C LEU A 80 2.53 7.50 -0.76
N PHE A 81 2.37 8.67 -0.18
CA PHE A 81 1.21 8.98 0.66
C PHE A 81 -0.08 8.95 -0.15
N GLY A 82 -0.06 9.47 -1.38
CA GLY A 82 -1.20 9.43 -2.29
C GLY A 82 -1.61 8.00 -2.65
N ASP A 83 -0.65 7.15 -2.96
CA ASP A 83 -0.89 5.73 -3.26
C ASP A 83 -1.52 5.00 -2.07
N ASN A 84 -1.06 5.29 -0.86
CA ASN A 84 -1.62 4.69 0.34
C ASN A 84 -3.07 5.15 0.59
N GLN A 85 -3.37 6.42 0.35
CA GLN A 85 -4.74 6.92 0.45
C GLN A 85 -5.66 6.26 -0.59
N GLU A 86 -5.17 6.05 -1.79
CA GLU A 86 -5.93 5.37 -2.85
C GLU A 86 -6.23 3.93 -2.48
N ILE A 87 -5.25 3.20 -1.94
CA ILE A 87 -5.44 1.83 -1.46
C ILE A 87 -6.55 1.77 -0.40
N LEU A 88 -6.51 2.67 0.57
CA LEU A 88 -7.52 2.72 1.62
C LEU A 88 -8.91 3.05 1.07
N ALA A 89 -9.00 3.96 0.11
CA ALA A 89 -10.25 4.32 -0.54
C ALA A 89 -10.85 3.11 -1.29
N GLU A 90 -10.00 2.34 -1.97
CA GLU A 90 -10.42 1.12 -2.67
C GLU A 90 -10.92 0.04 -1.72
N PHE A 91 -10.25 -0.16 -0.59
CA PHE A 91 -10.70 -1.10 0.44
C PHE A 91 -12.07 -0.69 1.00
N LEU A 92 -12.28 0.60 1.27
CA LEU A 92 -13.56 1.10 1.74
C LEU A 92 -14.67 0.87 0.72
N GLU A 93 -14.38 1.11 -0.55
CA GLU A 93 -15.34 0.90 -1.63
C GLU A 93 -15.74 -0.57 -1.77
N LEU A 94 -14.77 -1.48 -1.75
CA LEU A 94 -15.02 -2.92 -1.78
C LEU A 94 -15.81 -3.38 -0.56
N SER A 95 -15.43 -2.88 0.62
CA SER A 95 -16.13 -3.20 1.88
C SER A 95 -17.59 -2.74 1.81
N CYS A 96 -17.83 -1.57 1.24
CA CYS A 96 -19.18 -1.04 1.07
C CYS A 96 -20.02 -1.92 0.15
N LYS A 97 -19.45 -2.39 -0.96
CA LYS A 97 -20.14 -3.30 -1.88
C LYS A 97 -20.54 -4.60 -1.20
N LEU A 98 -19.66 -5.17 -0.40
CA LEU A 98 -19.94 -6.42 0.32
C LEU A 98 -21.02 -6.21 1.38
N VAL A 99 -20.93 -5.13 2.15
CA VAL A 99 -21.89 -4.82 3.22
C VAL A 99 -23.28 -4.57 2.66
N ARG A 100 -23.39 -3.84 1.54
CA ARG A 100 -24.69 -3.56 0.91
C ARG A 100 -25.36 -4.79 0.33
N ARG A 101 -24.58 -5.78 -0.06
CA ARG A 101 -25.10 -7.02 -0.64
C ARG A 101 -25.81 -7.87 0.42
N TYR A 102 -25.30 -7.87 1.62
CA TYR A 102 -25.80 -8.67 2.72
C TYR A 102 -26.33 -7.82 3.85
#